data_6ba0adb8227332a674f763664b4f61ae
#
_entry.id   6ba0adb8227332a674f763664b4f61ae
#
_cell.length_a   1.000
_cell.length_b   1.000
_cell.length_c   1.000
_cell.angle_alpha   90.00
_cell.angle_beta   90.00
_cell.angle_gamma   90.00
#
_symmetry.space_group_name_H-M   'P 1'
#
loop_
_entity.id
_entity.type
_entity.pdbx_description
1 polymer ?
#
loop_
_entity_poly.entity_id
_entity_poly.type
_entity_poly.pdbx_seq_one_letter_code
_entity_poly.pdbx_strand_id
1 'polypeptide(L)'
;MSRRERCLEKIKASGLDGVLFASGANFQYLSESTSYFWQRYCFNLDEPVAGSHIIPEAMIYVNKDGKSTILCIPSLKKYFDTTLNDVYVSYMDQFEDMLTKIIDGKKIGIGRDCDNWFKKTLKVVDKDIKTVNVETIFDDIRRIKDEKEIAQMRKLAKFTDDAVMYVCKHLKPGMSMFEAEKMIMDYGLLNGMADLSFPPTCGFKTRNTTNALSIEPFENDRKLVEGTMIAFDIGYMDGGYCSDWGRTVYYGKAPELVKKGYEALQAGEVYMVEHIKPHVTKFGELYDLICDKVEELGYYDYLRFKRDEEGGNGHHIGSEVHEVPFLIPGTDLVLEPGMIFCSEPKMFFKNEGYMRVEDMILVTENGAEFLTNFPRDLFEIDFSKNL
;
A
#
# COMPACT_ATOMS: atom_id res chain seq x y z
N MET A 1 -17.95 11.74 8.77
CA MET A 1 -18.14 12.34 7.42
C MET A 1 -17.77 11.28 6.38
N SER A 2 -18.61 11.04 5.37
CA SER A 2 -18.32 10.07 4.30
C SER A 2 -17.20 10.57 3.38
N ARG A 3 -16.61 9.67 2.57
CA ARG A 3 -15.57 10.00 1.57
C ARG A 3 -16.03 11.12 0.63
N ARG A 4 -17.26 11.02 0.15
CA ARG A 4 -17.87 12.01 -0.78
C ARG A 4 -18.08 13.36 -0.13
N GLU A 5 -18.54 13.40 1.11
CA GLU A 5 -18.67 14.65 1.84
C GLU A 5 -17.32 15.33 2.03
N ARG A 6 -16.28 14.59 2.41
CA ARG A 6 -14.90 15.11 2.51
C ARG A 6 -14.41 15.68 1.17
N CYS A 7 -14.63 14.93 0.08
CA CYS A 7 -14.28 15.39 -1.26
C CYS A 7 -15.05 16.69 -1.64
N LEU A 8 -16.35 16.71 -1.41
CA LEU A 8 -17.21 17.84 -1.77
C LEU A 8 -16.82 19.11 -1.01
N GLU A 9 -16.49 19.00 0.27
CA GLU A 9 -15.98 20.13 1.06
C GLU A 9 -14.69 20.69 0.46
N LYS A 10 -13.75 19.83 0.09
CA LYS A 10 -12.48 20.24 -0.52
C LYS A 10 -12.66 20.85 -1.90
N ILE A 11 -13.56 20.30 -2.75
CA ILE A 11 -13.92 20.88 -4.04
C ILE A 11 -14.42 22.33 -3.84
N LYS A 12 -15.35 22.51 -2.92
CA LYS A 12 -15.93 23.84 -2.61
C LYS A 12 -14.89 24.81 -2.04
N ALA A 13 -14.10 24.36 -1.08
CA ALA A 13 -13.06 25.18 -0.45
C ALA A 13 -11.98 25.64 -1.44
N SER A 14 -11.68 24.82 -2.45
CA SER A 14 -10.72 25.13 -3.52
C SER A 14 -11.32 25.98 -4.66
N GLY A 15 -12.62 26.29 -4.56
CA GLY A 15 -13.35 27.04 -5.59
C GLY A 15 -13.34 26.34 -6.94
N LEU A 16 -13.37 25.00 -6.95
CA LEU A 16 -13.48 24.19 -8.15
C LEU A 16 -14.95 23.96 -8.51
N ASP A 17 -15.23 23.79 -9.78
CA ASP A 17 -16.55 23.38 -10.27
C ASP A 17 -16.72 21.86 -10.22
N GLY A 18 -15.62 21.12 -10.21
CA GLY A 18 -15.61 19.67 -10.10
C GLY A 18 -14.20 19.10 -10.17
N VAL A 19 -14.09 17.78 -10.02
CA VAL A 19 -12.86 17.02 -10.20
C VAL A 19 -13.07 15.89 -11.20
N LEU A 20 -12.07 15.61 -12.01
CA LEU A 20 -12.06 14.53 -12.98
C LEU A 20 -10.83 13.65 -12.74
N PHE A 21 -11.05 12.35 -12.57
CA PHE A 21 -9.97 11.37 -12.42
C PHE A 21 -10.13 10.23 -13.41
N ALA A 22 -8.99 9.81 -13.96
CA ALA A 22 -8.88 8.55 -14.66
C ALA A 22 -8.85 7.36 -13.70
N SER A 23 -8.89 6.15 -14.25
CA SER A 23 -8.66 4.93 -13.50
C SER A 23 -7.33 5.01 -12.71
N GLY A 24 -7.43 5.09 -11.41
CA GLY A 24 -6.35 5.30 -10.46
C GLY A 24 -6.87 5.27 -9.04
N ALA A 25 -6.02 5.56 -8.05
CA ALA A 25 -6.42 5.52 -6.64
C ALA A 25 -7.54 6.50 -6.29
N ASN A 26 -7.51 7.73 -6.84
CA ASN A 26 -8.57 8.71 -6.62
C ASN A 26 -9.90 8.30 -7.26
N PHE A 27 -9.85 7.66 -8.44
CA PHE A 27 -11.02 7.04 -9.05
C PHE A 27 -11.59 5.93 -8.16
N GLN A 28 -10.72 5.00 -7.70
CA GLN A 28 -11.10 3.90 -6.81
C GLN A 28 -11.79 4.42 -5.55
N TYR A 29 -11.19 5.41 -4.93
CA TYR A 29 -11.69 6.05 -3.71
C TYR A 29 -13.08 6.68 -3.90
N LEU A 30 -13.29 7.44 -4.98
CA LEU A 30 -14.53 8.16 -5.25
C LEU A 30 -15.65 7.30 -5.82
N SER A 31 -15.31 6.27 -6.60
CA SER A 31 -16.30 5.33 -7.14
C SER A 31 -16.96 4.49 -6.05
N GLU A 32 -16.28 4.36 -4.91
CA GLU A 32 -16.65 3.48 -3.78
C GLU A 32 -16.85 2.01 -4.22
N SER A 33 -16.28 1.62 -5.36
CA SER A 33 -16.38 0.24 -5.83
C SER A 33 -15.51 -0.68 -4.96
N THR A 34 -16.09 -1.78 -4.52
CA THR A 34 -15.42 -2.83 -3.76
C THR A 34 -14.94 -3.99 -4.64
N SER A 35 -15.26 -3.96 -5.93
CA SER A 35 -14.95 -5.02 -6.89
C SER A 35 -14.16 -4.56 -8.12
N TYR A 36 -13.99 -3.26 -8.29
CA TYR A 36 -13.07 -2.67 -9.25
C TYR A 36 -11.73 -2.45 -8.57
N PHE A 37 -10.66 -2.85 -9.23
CA PHE A 37 -9.27 -2.66 -8.77
C PHE A 37 -8.50 -1.97 -9.87
N TRP A 38 -8.23 -0.70 -9.67
CA TRP A 38 -7.58 0.14 -10.66
C TRP A 38 -6.22 -0.42 -11.10
N GLN A 39 -5.48 -1.09 -10.21
CA GLN A 39 -4.19 -1.70 -10.51
C GLN A 39 -4.27 -2.79 -11.59
N ARG A 40 -5.41 -3.46 -11.73
CA ARG A 40 -5.64 -4.45 -12.80
C ARG A 40 -5.88 -3.81 -14.17
N TYR A 41 -6.38 -2.57 -14.17
CA TYR A 41 -6.84 -1.89 -15.38
C TYR A 41 -5.97 -0.69 -15.75
N CYS A 42 -5.00 -0.31 -14.92
CA CYS A 42 -3.93 0.59 -15.28
C CYS A 42 -2.82 -0.20 -15.96
N PHE A 43 -2.93 -0.39 -17.25
CA PHE A 43 -1.76 -0.75 -18.03
C PHE A 43 -0.75 0.38 -17.88
N ASN A 44 0.51 0.02 -17.61
CA ASN A 44 1.61 0.95 -17.40
C ASN A 44 1.52 2.15 -18.32
N LEU A 45 1.14 3.30 -17.77
CA LEU A 45 1.06 4.57 -18.49
C LEU A 45 2.46 5.17 -18.73
N ASP A 46 3.51 4.53 -18.18
CA ASP A 46 4.88 5.01 -18.23
C ASP A 46 5.56 4.80 -19.58
N GLU A 47 5.01 3.95 -20.47
CA GLU A 47 5.49 3.81 -21.83
C GLU A 47 4.37 4.06 -22.85
N PRO A 48 4.18 5.31 -23.30
CA PRO A 48 3.29 5.55 -24.40
C PRO A 48 3.86 4.85 -25.66
N VAL A 49 3.13 3.88 -26.17
CA VAL A 49 3.41 3.37 -27.51
C VAL A 49 3.40 4.57 -28.45
N ALA A 50 4.50 4.82 -29.15
CA ALA A 50 4.70 6.01 -29.96
C ALA A 50 3.47 6.25 -30.86
N GLY A 51 2.79 7.38 -30.65
CA GLY A 51 1.63 7.79 -31.43
C GLY A 51 0.26 7.32 -30.91
N SER A 52 0.17 6.58 -29.80
CA SER A 52 -1.11 6.24 -29.16
C SER A 52 -1.39 7.18 -27.99
N HIS A 53 -2.59 7.76 -27.96
CA HIS A 53 -3.14 8.37 -26.75
C HIS A 53 -3.72 7.23 -25.90
N ILE A 54 -3.24 7.04 -24.70
CA ILE A 54 -3.83 6.08 -23.77
C ILE A 54 -5.08 6.72 -23.19
N ILE A 55 -6.23 6.31 -23.73
CA ILE A 55 -7.53 6.70 -23.20
C ILE A 55 -7.85 5.72 -22.08
N PRO A 56 -8.09 6.18 -20.85
CA PRO A 56 -8.38 5.28 -19.74
C PRO A 56 -9.73 4.57 -19.97
N GLU A 57 -9.82 3.31 -19.56
CA GLU A 57 -11.04 2.50 -19.72
C GLU A 57 -12.19 2.97 -18.82
N ALA A 58 -11.90 3.73 -17.77
CA ALA A 58 -12.87 4.36 -16.89
C ALA A 58 -12.37 5.70 -16.34
N MET A 59 -13.30 6.60 -16.10
CA MET A 59 -13.06 7.89 -15.44
C MET A 59 -14.27 8.31 -14.61
N ILE A 60 -14.04 9.15 -13.61
CA ILE A 60 -15.07 9.68 -12.72
C ILE A 60 -15.02 11.20 -12.69
N TYR A 61 -16.16 11.83 -12.86
CA TYR A 61 -16.37 13.26 -12.65
C TYR A 61 -17.28 13.48 -11.44
N VAL A 62 -16.83 14.27 -10.49
CA VAL A 62 -17.64 14.70 -9.33
C VAL A 62 -17.73 16.21 -9.36
N ASN A 63 -18.93 16.75 -9.52
CA ASN A 63 -19.14 18.18 -9.56
C ASN A 63 -19.29 18.81 -8.16
N LYS A 64 -19.27 20.13 -8.07
CA LYS A 64 -19.40 20.89 -6.82
C LYS A 64 -20.71 20.68 -6.07
N ASP A 65 -21.72 20.14 -6.70
CA ASP A 65 -23.02 19.83 -6.10
C ASP A 65 -23.08 18.39 -5.56
N GLY A 66 -21.98 17.62 -5.74
CA GLY A 66 -21.83 16.24 -5.26
C GLY A 66 -22.37 15.19 -6.23
N LYS A 67 -22.78 15.59 -7.43
CA LYS A 67 -23.15 14.63 -8.46
C LYS A 67 -21.91 13.90 -8.96
N SER A 68 -21.94 12.57 -8.91
CA SER A 68 -20.88 11.69 -9.34
C SER A 68 -21.27 10.97 -10.64
N THR A 69 -20.43 11.06 -11.64
CA THR A 69 -20.67 10.46 -12.97
C THR A 69 -19.44 9.65 -13.36
N ILE A 70 -19.65 8.35 -13.65
CA ILE A 70 -18.64 7.45 -14.18
C ILE A 70 -18.86 7.26 -15.67
N LEU A 71 -17.82 7.44 -16.47
CA LEU A 71 -17.76 7.05 -17.87
C LEU A 71 -16.82 5.86 -17.99
N CYS A 72 -17.29 4.75 -18.56
CA CYS A 72 -16.49 3.54 -18.70
C CYS A 72 -16.84 2.73 -19.94
N ILE A 73 -15.94 1.81 -20.31
CA ILE A 73 -16.23 0.82 -21.37
C ILE A 73 -17.28 -0.21 -20.89
N PRO A 74 -17.98 -0.88 -21.83
CA PRO A 74 -19.10 -1.79 -21.47
C PRO A 74 -18.75 -2.88 -20.48
N SER A 75 -17.55 -3.46 -20.56
CA SER A 75 -17.08 -4.55 -19.68
C SER A 75 -16.94 -4.16 -18.20
N LEU A 76 -16.74 -2.87 -17.93
CA LEU A 76 -16.52 -2.35 -16.58
C LEU A 76 -17.78 -1.93 -15.84
N LYS A 77 -18.90 -1.71 -16.54
CA LYS A 77 -20.17 -1.25 -15.93
C LYS A 77 -20.57 -2.06 -14.69
N LYS A 78 -20.37 -3.37 -14.73
CA LYS A 78 -20.75 -4.33 -13.66
C LYS A 78 -20.08 -4.07 -12.31
N TYR A 79 -18.99 -3.30 -12.30
CA TYR A 79 -18.23 -3.01 -11.09
C TYR A 79 -18.69 -1.74 -10.35
N PHE A 80 -19.59 -0.96 -10.94
CA PHE A 80 -19.99 0.33 -10.39
C PHE A 80 -21.45 0.33 -9.94
N ASP A 81 -21.65 0.79 -8.70
CA ASP A 81 -22.99 0.94 -8.12
C ASP A 81 -23.70 2.14 -8.77
N THR A 82 -24.78 1.85 -9.48
CA THR A 82 -25.60 2.84 -10.17
C THR A 82 -26.52 3.62 -9.23
N THR A 83 -26.63 3.24 -7.96
CA THR A 83 -27.35 4.04 -6.95
C THR A 83 -26.47 5.17 -6.41
N LEU A 84 -25.17 5.00 -6.47
CA LEU A 84 -24.17 5.99 -6.01
C LEU A 84 -23.67 6.88 -7.13
N ASN A 85 -23.63 6.38 -8.36
CA ASN A 85 -23.03 7.05 -9.52
C ASN A 85 -23.96 7.00 -10.72
N ASP A 86 -24.01 8.09 -11.49
CA ASP A 86 -24.51 8.02 -12.86
C ASP A 86 -23.48 7.29 -13.73
N VAL A 87 -23.80 6.10 -14.23
CA VAL A 87 -22.84 5.31 -15.03
C VAL A 87 -23.18 5.38 -16.51
N TYR A 88 -22.33 6.06 -17.26
CA TYR A 88 -22.40 6.12 -18.73
C TYR A 88 -21.45 5.10 -19.33
N VAL A 89 -21.92 4.40 -20.33
CA VAL A 89 -21.14 3.37 -21.04
C VAL A 89 -20.94 3.80 -22.47
N SER A 90 -19.69 3.78 -22.91
CA SER A 90 -19.31 4.11 -24.27
C SER A 90 -18.04 3.38 -24.69
N TYR A 91 -17.70 3.42 -25.97
CA TYR A 91 -16.39 3.00 -26.43
C TYR A 91 -15.39 4.16 -26.32
N MET A 92 -14.11 3.83 -26.17
CA MET A 92 -13.07 4.83 -25.87
C MET A 92 -12.94 5.92 -26.94
N ASP A 93 -13.19 5.60 -28.20
CA ASP A 93 -13.21 6.54 -29.33
C ASP A 93 -14.33 7.60 -29.25
N GLN A 94 -15.33 7.37 -28.41
CA GLN A 94 -16.46 8.27 -28.18
C GLN A 94 -16.38 9.02 -26.85
N PHE A 95 -15.35 8.80 -26.04
CA PHE A 95 -15.24 9.38 -24.70
C PHE A 95 -15.19 10.91 -24.74
N GLU A 96 -14.55 11.49 -25.74
CA GLU A 96 -14.51 12.95 -25.91
C GLU A 96 -15.90 13.56 -26.07
N ASP A 97 -16.75 12.98 -26.93
CA ASP A 97 -18.13 13.41 -27.11
C ASP A 97 -18.98 13.22 -25.85
N MET A 98 -18.72 12.16 -25.09
CA MET A 98 -19.42 11.91 -23.84
C MET A 98 -19.03 12.91 -22.75
N LEU A 99 -17.76 13.28 -22.65
CA LEU A 99 -17.29 14.28 -21.70
C LEU A 99 -17.94 15.65 -21.91
N THR A 100 -18.28 16.01 -23.16
CA THR A 100 -19.03 17.25 -23.43
C THR A 100 -20.42 17.30 -22.79
N LYS A 101 -21.01 16.12 -22.50
CA LYS A 101 -22.33 15.99 -21.88
C LYS A 101 -22.25 15.83 -20.34
N ILE A 102 -21.09 15.43 -19.83
CA ILE A 102 -20.88 15.11 -18.42
C ILE A 102 -20.32 16.31 -17.67
N ILE A 103 -19.37 17.04 -18.26
CA ILE A 103 -18.67 18.12 -17.60
C ILE A 103 -19.50 19.40 -17.68
N ASP A 104 -19.89 19.91 -16.51
CA ASP A 104 -20.76 21.08 -16.34
C ASP A 104 -20.05 22.29 -15.70
N GLY A 105 -18.71 22.22 -15.57
CA GLY A 105 -17.88 23.24 -14.93
C GLY A 105 -16.73 23.74 -15.81
N LYS A 106 -16.09 24.83 -15.38
CA LYS A 106 -14.94 25.44 -16.09
C LYS A 106 -13.64 25.38 -15.31
N LYS A 107 -13.67 25.23 -14.01
CA LYS A 107 -12.47 25.07 -13.17
C LYS A 107 -12.44 23.65 -12.64
N ILE A 108 -11.70 22.77 -13.33
CA ILE A 108 -11.71 21.33 -13.07
C ILE A 108 -10.40 20.88 -12.40
N GLY A 109 -10.53 20.24 -11.24
CA GLY A 109 -9.44 19.57 -10.59
C GLY A 109 -9.09 18.25 -11.29
N ILE A 110 -7.79 17.99 -11.49
CA ILE A 110 -7.27 16.75 -12.08
C ILE A 110 -6.10 16.22 -11.23
N GLY A 111 -5.96 14.91 -11.17
CA GLY A 111 -4.87 14.21 -10.48
C GLY A 111 -3.69 13.87 -11.39
N ARG A 112 -2.72 13.13 -10.82
CA ARG A 112 -1.52 12.62 -11.53
C ARG A 112 -1.88 11.58 -12.61
N ASP A 113 -2.98 10.89 -12.44
CA ASP A 113 -3.56 9.92 -13.36
C ASP A 113 -4.19 10.55 -14.61
N CYS A 114 -4.27 11.89 -14.66
CA CYS A 114 -4.78 12.66 -15.79
C CYS A 114 -3.63 13.26 -16.60
N ASP A 115 -3.30 12.62 -17.69
CA ASP A 115 -2.23 13.02 -18.59
C ASP A 115 -2.56 14.20 -19.51
N ASN A 116 -1.71 14.44 -20.51
CA ASN A 116 -1.92 15.47 -21.50
C ASN A 116 -3.15 15.24 -22.41
N TRP A 117 -3.62 13.99 -22.57
CA TRP A 117 -4.84 13.71 -23.30
C TRP A 117 -6.04 14.37 -22.61
N PHE A 118 -6.18 14.21 -21.29
CA PHE A 118 -7.25 14.85 -20.51
C PHE A 118 -7.23 16.37 -20.64
N LYS A 119 -6.05 16.98 -20.54
CA LYS A 119 -5.92 18.43 -20.67
C LYS A 119 -6.32 18.94 -22.04
N LYS A 120 -5.99 18.20 -23.11
CA LYS A 120 -6.39 18.52 -24.49
C LYS A 120 -7.89 18.30 -24.68
N THR A 121 -8.41 17.14 -24.27
CA THR A 121 -9.83 16.78 -24.40
C THR A 121 -10.72 17.75 -23.63
N LEU A 122 -10.35 18.17 -22.43
CA LEU A 122 -11.09 19.20 -21.69
C LEU A 122 -11.13 20.52 -22.45
N LYS A 123 -10.10 20.88 -23.22
CA LYS A 123 -10.11 22.07 -24.09
C LYS A 123 -11.00 21.92 -25.32
N VAL A 124 -11.20 20.70 -25.81
CA VAL A 124 -12.17 20.41 -26.88
C VAL A 124 -13.60 20.50 -26.32
N VAL A 125 -13.83 19.96 -25.11
CA VAL A 125 -15.12 20.09 -24.40
C VAL A 125 -15.53 21.56 -24.25
N ASP A 126 -14.63 22.39 -23.71
CA ASP A 126 -14.78 23.84 -23.64
C ASP A 126 -13.39 24.49 -23.58
N LYS A 127 -13.09 25.40 -24.52
CA LYS A 127 -11.81 26.14 -24.56
C LYS A 127 -11.51 26.94 -23.28
N ASP A 128 -12.56 27.32 -22.56
CA ASP A 128 -12.47 28.13 -21.33
C ASP A 128 -12.20 27.28 -20.07
N ILE A 129 -12.23 25.93 -20.16
CA ILE A 129 -11.90 25.07 -19.03
C ILE A 129 -10.45 25.31 -18.58
N LYS A 130 -10.29 25.52 -17.28
CA LYS A 130 -8.99 25.61 -16.59
C LYS A 130 -8.81 24.39 -15.71
N THR A 131 -7.70 23.69 -15.89
CA THR A 131 -7.33 22.54 -15.03
C THR A 131 -6.48 22.99 -13.85
N VAL A 132 -6.71 22.40 -12.68
CA VAL A 132 -5.96 22.62 -11.45
C VAL A 132 -5.48 21.26 -10.95
N ASN A 133 -4.19 21.12 -10.61
CA ASN A 133 -3.70 19.91 -9.95
C ASN A 133 -4.27 19.85 -8.52
N VAL A 134 -4.92 18.74 -8.19
CA VAL A 134 -5.54 18.52 -6.87
C VAL A 134 -4.97 17.31 -6.15
N GLU A 135 -3.84 16.78 -6.62
CA GLU A 135 -3.23 15.55 -6.07
C GLU A 135 -3.03 15.64 -4.56
N THR A 136 -2.34 16.67 -4.09
CA THR A 136 -2.07 16.87 -2.66
C THR A 136 -3.36 16.95 -1.82
N ILE A 137 -4.43 17.54 -2.38
CA ILE A 137 -5.73 17.63 -1.70
C ILE A 137 -6.31 16.24 -1.51
N PHE A 138 -6.20 15.37 -2.52
CA PHE A 138 -6.74 14.01 -2.46
C PHE A 138 -5.86 13.07 -1.65
N ASP A 139 -4.55 13.24 -1.65
CA ASP A 139 -3.65 12.56 -0.74
C ASP A 139 -4.04 12.86 0.72
N ASP A 140 -4.34 14.13 1.05
CA ASP A 140 -4.81 14.52 2.40
C ASP A 140 -6.17 13.90 2.75
N ILE A 141 -7.11 13.84 1.79
CA ILE A 141 -8.44 13.24 2.02
C ILE A 141 -8.32 11.74 2.29
N ARG A 142 -7.50 11.01 1.51
CA ARG A 142 -7.33 9.56 1.61
C ARG A 142 -6.53 9.15 2.85
N ARG A 143 -5.68 10.03 3.35
CA ARG A 143 -4.81 9.76 4.50
C ARG A 143 -5.60 9.42 5.75
N ILE A 144 -6.72 10.10 6.01
CA ILE A 144 -7.58 9.85 7.17
C ILE A 144 -8.71 8.91 6.77
N LYS A 145 -8.69 7.69 7.27
CA LYS A 145 -9.66 6.65 6.98
C LYS A 145 -10.89 6.78 7.87
N ASP A 146 -12.07 6.56 7.31
CA ASP A 146 -13.30 6.44 8.08
C ASP A 146 -13.46 5.00 8.68
N GLU A 147 -14.47 4.79 9.51
CA GLU A 147 -14.72 3.51 10.19
C GLU A 147 -14.87 2.33 9.23
N LYS A 148 -15.44 2.53 8.04
CA LYS A 148 -15.62 1.47 7.04
C LYS A 148 -14.29 1.12 6.38
N GLU A 149 -13.48 2.13 6.09
CA GLU A 149 -12.14 1.98 5.55
C GLU A 149 -11.24 1.24 6.55
N ILE A 150 -11.27 1.65 7.82
CA ILE A 150 -10.52 1.00 8.90
C ILE A 150 -10.95 -0.46 9.05
N ALA A 151 -12.24 -0.75 9.06
CA ALA A 151 -12.74 -2.13 9.15
C ALA A 151 -12.25 -3.01 7.99
N GLN A 152 -12.22 -2.47 6.77
CA GLN A 152 -11.68 -3.20 5.60
C GLN A 152 -10.17 -3.43 5.72
N MET A 153 -9.42 -2.45 6.17
CA MET A 153 -7.96 -2.59 6.34
C MET A 153 -7.61 -3.55 7.49
N ARG A 154 -8.39 -3.58 8.58
CA ARG A 154 -8.26 -4.62 9.62
C ARG A 154 -8.48 -6.04 9.07
N LYS A 155 -9.51 -6.20 8.23
CA LYS A 155 -9.78 -7.48 7.57
C LYS A 155 -8.58 -7.93 6.71
N LEU A 156 -8.01 -7.01 5.95
CA LEU A 156 -6.84 -7.29 5.10
C LEU A 156 -5.59 -7.63 5.92
N ALA A 157 -5.27 -6.86 6.95
CA ALA A 157 -4.13 -7.12 7.83
C ALA A 157 -4.24 -8.52 8.45
N LYS A 158 -5.42 -8.85 9.01
CA LYS A 158 -5.66 -10.19 9.56
C LYS A 158 -5.54 -11.30 8.51
N PHE A 159 -6.06 -11.08 7.31
CA PHE A 159 -5.96 -12.06 6.22
C PHE A 159 -4.50 -12.32 5.86
N THR A 160 -3.67 -11.27 5.85
CA THR A 160 -2.24 -11.37 5.55
C THR A 160 -1.51 -12.16 6.64
N ASP A 161 -1.81 -11.91 7.92
CA ASP A 161 -1.31 -12.74 9.04
C ASP A 161 -1.65 -14.23 8.86
N ASP A 162 -2.92 -14.54 8.53
CA ASP A 162 -3.40 -15.90 8.33
C ASP A 162 -2.70 -16.58 7.13
N ALA A 163 -2.46 -15.84 6.04
CA ALA A 163 -1.77 -16.32 4.85
C ALA A 163 -0.33 -16.73 5.14
N VAL A 164 0.42 -15.86 5.85
CA VAL A 164 1.81 -16.18 6.24
C VAL A 164 1.86 -17.36 7.19
N MET A 165 0.98 -17.41 8.16
CA MET A 165 0.90 -18.54 9.07
C MET A 165 0.60 -19.85 8.31
N TYR A 166 -0.26 -19.78 7.28
CA TYR A 166 -0.51 -20.93 6.40
C TYR A 166 0.77 -21.35 5.67
N VAL A 167 1.48 -20.42 5.05
CA VAL A 167 2.72 -20.71 4.33
C VAL A 167 3.76 -21.31 5.29
N CYS A 168 4.00 -20.70 6.44
CA CYS A 168 4.95 -21.22 7.44
C CYS A 168 4.66 -22.67 7.83
N LYS A 169 3.39 -23.07 7.91
CA LYS A 169 2.98 -24.45 8.23
C LYS A 169 3.15 -25.45 7.07
N HIS A 170 3.30 -24.96 5.83
CA HIS A 170 3.38 -25.78 4.64
C HIS A 170 4.75 -25.74 3.95
N LEU A 171 5.71 -24.96 4.47
CA LEU A 171 7.08 -24.98 4.01
C LEU A 171 7.71 -26.35 4.22
N LYS A 172 8.42 -26.85 3.21
CA LYS A 172 9.09 -28.15 3.24
C LYS A 172 10.55 -28.02 2.79
N PRO A 173 11.43 -28.90 3.29
CA PRO A 173 12.81 -28.94 2.84
C PRO A 173 12.89 -29.08 1.31
N GLY A 174 13.79 -28.33 0.70
CA GLY A 174 14.00 -28.36 -0.75
C GLY A 174 13.01 -27.54 -1.57
N MET A 175 12.00 -26.89 -0.99
CA MET A 175 11.18 -25.92 -1.70
C MET A 175 12.01 -24.73 -2.17
N SER A 176 11.68 -24.19 -3.33
CA SER A 176 12.24 -22.94 -3.84
C SER A 176 11.52 -21.71 -3.25
N MET A 177 12.14 -20.54 -3.32
CA MET A 177 11.48 -19.27 -3.02
C MET A 177 10.21 -19.11 -3.85
N PHE A 178 10.28 -19.41 -5.15
CA PHE A 178 9.14 -19.31 -6.07
C PHE A 178 7.97 -20.21 -5.67
N GLU A 179 8.21 -21.43 -5.17
CA GLU A 179 7.14 -22.29 -4.64
C GLU A 179 6.48 -21.71 -3.40
N ALA A 180 7.26 -21.05 -2.52
CA ALA A 180 6.72 -20.36 -1.34
C ALA A 180 5.92 -19.13 -1.73
N GLU A 181 6.41 -18.30 -2.65
CA GLU A 181 5.71 -17.16 -3.22
C GLU A 181 4.39 -17.56 -3.89
N LYS A 182 4.44 -18.66 -4.66
CA LYS A 182 3.23 -19.21 -5.28
C LYS A 182 2.18 -19.63 -4.25
N MET A 183 2.59 -20.20 -3.11
CA MET A 183 1.62 -20.52 -2.04
C MET A 183 0.93 -19.28 -1.49
N ILE A 184 1.62 -18.14 -1.37
CA ILE A 184 1.02 -16.87 -0.96
C ILE A 184 -0.03 -16.44 -1.99
N MET A 185 0.32 -16.46 -3.27
CA MET A 185 -0.58 -16.12 -4.37
C MET A 185 -1.82 -17.01 -4.38
N ASP A 186 -1.63 -18.32 -4.36
CA ASP A 186 -2.72 -19.29 -4.38
C ASP A 186 -3.63 -19.15 -3.15
N TYR A 187 -3.06 -18.92 -1.96
CA TYR A 187 -3.84 -18.71 -0.75
C TYR A 187 -4.79 -17.51 -0.89
N GLY A 188 -4.31 -16.39 -1.38
CA GLY A 188 -5.13 -15.19 -1.59
C GLY A 188 -6.28 -15.46 -2.55
N LEU A 189 -5.99 -15.98 -3.73
CA LEU A 189 -6.99 -16.22 -4.77
C LEU A 189 -8.03 -17.27 -4.35
N LEU A 190 -7.61 -18.35 -3.69
CA LEU A 190 -8.50 -19.42 -3.25
C LEU A 190 -9.39 -19.01 -2.06
N ASN A 191 -8.98 -18.02 -1.29
CA ASN A 191 -9.74 -17.54 -0.12
C ASN A 191 -10.42 -16.18 -0.36
N GLY A 192 -10.59 -15.78 -1.63
CA GLY A 192 -11.49 -14.72 -2.05
C GLY A 192 -10.89 -13.31 -2.00
N MET A 193 -9.58 -13.17 -1.92
CA MET A 193 -8.94 -11.89 -2.17
C MET A 193 -9.02 -11.54 -3.66
N ALA A 194 -9.16 -10.27 -3.92
CA ALA A 194 -9.30 -9.81 -5.29
C ALA A 194 -7.99 -9.92 -6.06
N ASP A 195 -6.88 -9.54 -5.43
CA ASP A 195 -5.53 -9.66 -5.98
C ASP A 195 -4.47 -9.51 -4.88
N LEU A 196 -3.21 -9.49 -5.30
CA LEU A 196 -2.05 -9.08 -4.50
C LEU A 196 -1.86 -7.55 -4.58
N SER A 197 -1.40 -6.93 -3.51
CA SER A 197 -1.01 -5.52 -3.52
C SER A 197 0.21 -5.27 -4.41
N PHE A 198 1.12 -6.24 -4.42
CA PHE A 198 2.35 -6.30 -5.22
C PHE A 198 2.81 -7.77 -5.33
N PRO A 199 3.77 -8.09 -6.21
CA PRO A 199 4.34 -9.43 -6.26
C PRO A 199 4.96 -9.80 -4.91
N PRO A 200 4.53 -10.89 -4.25
CA PRO A 200 5.03 -11.25 -2.93
C PRO A 200 6.49 -11.67 -3.00
N THR A 201 7.25 -11.43 -1.94
CA THR A 201 8.59 -11.95 -1.81
C THR A 201 8.76 -12.85 -0.59
N CYS A 202 9.48 -13.97 -0.79
CA CYS A 202 9.94 -14.89 0.25
C CYS A 202 11.45 -14.99 0.17
N GLY A 203 12.18 -14.00 0.68
CA GLY A 203 13.63 -13.97 0.57
C GLY A 203 14.32 -15.02 1.42
N PHE A 204 14.83 -16.10 0.81
CA PHE A 204 15.63 -17.11 1.51
C PHE A 204 17.08 -16.66 1.67
N LYS A 205 17.55 -16.56 2.91
CA LYS A 205 18.93 -16.22 3.26
C LYS A 205 19.53 -17.31 4.14
N THR A 206 20.71 -17.80 3.75
CA THR A 206 21.47 -18.78 4.52
C THR A 206 22.79 -18.16 4.95
N ARG A 207 23.45 -18.75 5.99
CA ARG A 207 24.71 -18.25 6.56
C ARG A 207 25.82 -17.89 5.57
N ASN A 208 25.82 -18.49 4.43
CA ASN A 208 26.88 -18.27 3.42
C ASN A 208 26.46 -17.30 2.30
N THR A 209 25.30 -16.65 2.41
CA THR A 209 24.91 -15.62 1.46
C THR A 209 25.64 -14.33 1.75
N THR A 210 26.60 -13.99 0.86
CA THR A 210 27.54 -12.88 1.05
C THR A 210 26.92 -11.50 0.81
N ASN A 211 25.74 -11.43 0.21
CA ASN A 211 25.10 -10.18 -0.12
C ASN A 211 23.61 -10.19 0.24
N ALA A 212 23.32 -9.66 1.43
CA ALA A 212 21.94 -9.58 1.92
C ALA A 212 21.10 -8.47 1.27
N LEU A 213 21.73 -7.58 0.53
CA LEU A 213 21.06 -6.44 -0.11
C LEU A 213 20.84 -6.65 -1.61
N SER A 214 21.56 -7.58 -2.24
CA SER A 214 21.28 -7.93 -3.62
C SER A 214 20.21 -9.02 -3.64
N ILE A 215 19.05 -8.66 -4.10
CA ILE A 215 18.18 -9.60 -4.78
C ILE A 215 18.91 -9.89 -6.09
N GLU A 216 19.82 -10.87 -6.06
CA GLU A 216 20.42 -11.35 -7.31
C GLU A 216 19.30 -11.89 -8.17
N PRO A 217 19.10 -11.39 -9.40
CA PRO A 217 17.91 -11.67 -10.19
C PRO A 217 17.68 -13.16 -10.54
N PHE A 218 18.60 -14.04 -10.21
CA PHE A 218 18.58 -15.45 -10.56
C PHE A 218 18.75 -16.41 -9.37
N GLU A 219 18.60 -15.92 -8.14
CA GLU A 219 18.66 -16.76 -6.94
C GLU A 219 17.31 -17.43 -6.59
N ASN A 220 16.31 -17.35 -7.47
CA ASN A 220 14.98 -17.93 -7.28
C ASN A 220 14.98 -19.47 -7.19
N ASP A 221 16.07 -20.13 -7.50
CA ASP A 221 16.25 -21.57 -7.37
C ASP A 221 16.83 -22.02 -6.03
N ARG A 222 17.10 -21.07 -5.12
CA ARG A 222 17.52 -21.41 -3.77
C ARG A 222 16.50 -22.32 -3.11
N LYS A 223 17.04 -23.40 -2.57
CA LYS A 223 16.24 -24.41 -1.89
C LYS A 223 16.21 -24.15 -0.40
N LEU A 224 15.04 -24.32 0.20
CA LEU A 224 14.85 -24.20 1.63
C LEU A 224 15.62 -25.33 2.34
N VAL A 225 16.54 -24.95 3.19
CA VAL A 225 17.35 -25.83 4.02
C VAL A 225 17.30 -25.37 5.47
N GLU A 226 17.63 -26.26 6.41
CA GLU A 226 17.76 -25.88 7.81
C GLU A 226 18.76 -24.73 7.98
N GLY A 227 18.45 -23.75 8.81
CA GLY A 227 19.25 -22.55 8.99
C GLY A 227 18.95 -21.43 7.99
N THR A 228 17.85 -21.51 7.26
CA THR A 228 17.40 -20.44 6.37
C THR A 228 16.60 -19.41 7.13
N MET A 229 17.02 -18.14 7.03
CA MET A 229 16.23 -16.97 7.39
C MET A 229 15.31 -16.61 6.22
N ILE A 230 14.01 -16.46 6.47
CA ILE A 230 13.02 -16.15 5.44
C ILE A 230 12.46 -14.78 5.74
N ALA A 231 12.72 -13.80 4.88
CA ALA A 231 12.14 -12.47 4.95
C ALA A 231 10.95 -12.39 4.00
N PHE A 232 9.76 -12.29 4.56
CA PHE A 232 8.52 -12.07 3.82
C PHE A 232 8.27 -10.59 3.59
N ASP A 233 7.70 -10.29 2.42
CA ASP A 233 7.16 -9.00 2.04
C ASP A 233 5.93 -9.26 1.17
N ILE A 234 4.75 -9.05 1.71
CA ILE A 234 3.49 -9.49 1.08
C ILE A 234 2.32 -8.56 1.40
N GLY A 235 1.41 -8.49 0.46
CA GLY A 235 0.16 -7.77 0.66
C GLY A 235 -0.94 -8.26 -0.28
N TYR A 236 -2.17 -8.06 0.14
CA TYR A 236 -3.37 -8.40 -0.62
C TYR A 236 -4.26 -7.19 -0.85
N MET A 237 -5.09 -7.28 -1.89
CA MET A 237 -6.11 -6.30 -2.20
C MET A 237 -7.50 -6.87 -2.06
N ASP A 238 -8.37 -6.13 -1.38
CA ASP A 238 -9.81 -6.38 -1.34
C ASP A 238 -10.57 -5.10 -0.96
N GLY A 239 -11.78 -4.95 -1.46
CA GLY A 239 -12.66 -3.82 -1.13
C GLY A 239 -12.11 -2.44 -1.51
N GLY A 240 -11.16 -2.37 -2.45
CA GLY A 240 -10.53 -1.13 -2.90
C GLY A 240 -9.36 -0.66 -2.05
N TYR A 241 -8.84 -1.51 -1.15
CA TYR A 241 -7.72 -1.24 -0.25
C TYR A 241 -6.63 -2.28 -0.39
N CYS A 242 -5.42 -1.90 0.06
CA CYS A 242 -4.23 -2.73 0.11
C CYS A 242 -3.87 -3.07 1.56
N SER A 243 -3.26 -4.24 1.77
CA SER A 243 -2.39 -4.51 2.92
C SER A 243 -0.94 -4.52 2.49
N ASP A 244 -0.07 -4.27 3.44
CA ASP A 244 1.36 -4.43 3.36
C ASP A 244 1.88 -5.02 4.66
N TRP A 245 2.77 -6.00 4.56
CA TRP A 245 3.15 -6.79 5.71
C TRP A 245 4.51 -7.44 5.50
N GLY A 246 5.37 -7.37 6.51
CA GLY A 246 6.67 -7.99 6.48
C GLY A 246 7.06 -8.64 7.79
N ARG A 247 7.60 -9.85 7.72
CA ARG A 247 8.20 -10.56 8.84
C ARG A 247 9.39 -11.38 8.40
N THR A 248 10.27 -11.59 9.34
CA THR A 248 11.29 -12.61 9.23
C THR A 248 10.91 -13.81 10.09
N VAL A 249 11.02 -14.99 9.52
CA VAL A 249 10.91 -16.27 10.23
C VAL A 249 12.19 -17.07 10.03
N TYR A 250 12.42 -18.07 10.85
CA TYR A 250 13.63 -18.88 10.76
C TYR A 250 13.28 -20.36 10.58
N TYR A 251 13.85 -21.00 9.58
CA TYR A 251 13.64 -22.41 9.31
C TYR A 251 14.68 -23.26 10.05
N GLY A 252 14.26 -23.89 11.13
CA GLY A 252 15.09 -24.51 12.14
C GLY A 252 15.28 -23.62 13.36
N LYS A 253 16.37 -23.85 14.09
CA LYS A 253 16.71 -23.07 15.29
C LYS A 253 17.60 -21.87 14.96
N ALA A 254 17.12 -20.68 15.26
CA ALA A 254 17.86 -19.44 15.00
C ALA A 254 19.10 -19.31 15.92
N PRO A 255 20.21 -18.76 15.41
CA PRO A 255 21.32 -18.31 16.26
C PRO A 255 20.85 -17.24 17.25
N GLU A 256 21.46 -17.22 18.43
CA GLU A 256 21.10 -16.28 19.49
C GLU A 256 21.23 -14.81 19.06
N LEU A 257 22.24 -14.48 18.27
CA LEU A 257 22.42 -13.15 17.70
C LEU A 257 21.21 -12.72 16.82
N VAL A 258 20.75 -13.61 15.96
CA VAL A 258 19.59 -13.36 15.07
C VAL A 258 18.33 -13.20 15.90
N LYS A 259 18.11 -14.07 16.88
CA LYS A 259 16.93 -14.03 17.73
C LYS A 259 16.85 -12.74 18.53
N LYS A 260 17.93 -12.37 19.22
CA LYS A 260 17.98 -11.12 19.99
C LYS A 260 17.91 -9.87 19.13
N GLY A 261 18.50 -9.90 17.93
CA GLY A 261 18.36 -8.80 16.98
C GLY A 261 16.91 -8.62 16.54
N TYR A 262 16.21 -9.71 16.28
CA TYR A 262 14.79 -9.65 15.93
C TYR A 262 13.95 -9.13 17.12
N GLU A 263 14.21 -9.59 18.34
CA GLU A 263 13.58 -9.11 19.57
C GLU A 263 13.82 -7.59 19.77
N ALA A 264 15.03 -7.11 19.48
CA ALA A 264 15.35 -5.69 19.56
C ALA A 264 14.59 -4.87 18.51
N LEU A 265 14.46 -5.38 17.27
CA LEU A 265 13.72 -4.73 16.21
C LEU A 265 12.23 -4.64 16.53
N GLN A 266 11.63 -5.73 17.03
CA GLN A 266 10.25 -5.77 17.50
C GLN A 266 10.03 -4.82 18.69
N ALA A 267 10.98 -4.77 19.63
CA ALA A 267 10.90 -3.87 20.77
C ALA A 267 10.92 -2.38 20.32
N GLY A 268 11.68 -2.06 19.27
CA GLY A 268 11.66 -0.74 18.64
C GLY A 268 10.30 -0.38 18.08
N GLU A 269 9.66 -1.28 17.34
CA GLU A 269 8.30 -1.10 16.80
C GLU A 269 7.27 -0.89 17.91
N VAL A 270 7.28 -1.73 18.92
CA VAL A 270 6.36 -1.61 20.07
C VAL A 270 6.57 -0.28 20.78
N TYR A 271 7.83 0.08 21.05
CA TYR A 271 8.17 1.34 21.70
C TYR A 271 7.66 2.55 20.91
N MET A 272 7.84 2.55 19.59
CA MET A 272 7.32 3.59 18.73
C MET A 272 5.80 3.72 18.85
N VAL A 273 5.06 2.62 18.71
CA VAL A 273 3.58 2.63 18.77
C VAL A 273 3.07 3.13 20.13
N GLU A 274 3.69 2.70 21.23
CA GLU A 274 3.35 3.13 22.60
C GLU A 274 3.61 4.63 22.85
N HIS A 275 4.50 5.25 22.06
CA HIS A 275 4.87 6.66 22.24
C HIS A 275 4.18 7.61 21.26
N ILE A 276 3.37 7.11 20.34
CA ILE A 276 2.55 7.93 19.46
C ILE A 276 1.49 8.68 20.28
N LYS A 277 1.51 10.00 20.17
CA LYS A 277 0.50 10.91 20.73
C LYS A 277 -0.22 11.61 19.58
N PRO A 278 -1.50 11.26 19.32
CA PRO A 278 -2.29 11.92 18.28
C PRO A 278 -2.28 13.44 18.48
N HIS A 279 -2.30 14.19 17.38
CA HIS A 279 -2.23 15.65 17.33
C HIS A 279 -0.92 16.27 17.86
N VAL A 280 0.10 15.46 18.19
CA VAL A 280 1.39 15.93 18.74
C VAL A 280 2.57 15.31 17.99
N THR A 281 2.63 13.98 17.90
CA THR A 281 3.75 13.27 17.27
C THR A 281 3.79 13.51 15.77
N LYS A 282 4.96 13.87 15.25
CA LYS A 282 5.19 14.03 13.81
C LYS A 282 5.60 12.71 13.17
N PHE A 283 5.13 12.49 11.96
CA PHE A 283 5.43 11.25 11.22
C PHE A 283 6.94 11.03 11.03
N GLY A 284 7.69 12.08 10.71
CA GLY A 284 9.14 12.01 10.52
C GLY A 284 9.96 11.69 11.79
N GLU A 285 9.34 11.73 12.98
CA GLU A 285 10.00 11.41 14.27
C GLU A 285 9.89 9.92 14.64
N LEU A 286 9.03 9.16 13.94
CA LEU A 286 8.71 7.79 14.35
C LEU A 286 9.90 6.85 14.27
N TYR A 287 10.73 6.99 13.24
CA TYR A 287 11.91 6.14 13.08
C TYR A 287 12.97 6.40 14.14
N ASP A 288 13.04 7.62 14.66
CA ASP A 288 13.92 7.96 15.77
C ASP A 288 13.56 7.20 17.05
N LEU A 289 12.26 7.02 17.33
CA LEU A 289 11.80 6.22 18.46
C LEU A 289 12.24 4.75 18.34
N ILE A 290 12.18 4.18 17.13
CA ILE A 290 12.69 2.84 16.86
C ILE A 290 14.21 2.79 17.10
N CYS A 291 14.94 3.76 16.55
CA CYS A 291 16.39 3.86 16.72
C CYS A 291 16.79 3.95 18.20
N ASP A 292 16.10 4.78 18.99
CA ASP A 292 16.38 4.97 20.42
C ASP A 292 16.27 3.64 21.18
N LYS A 293 15.20 2.88 20.93
CA LYS A 293 15.00 1.60 21.61
C LYS A 293 15.96 0.52 21.14
N VAL A 294 16.24 0.46 19.86
CA VAL A 294 17.20 -0.50 19.29
C VAL A 294 18.63 -0.19 19.78
N GLU A 295 18.98 1.10 19.95
CA GLU A 295 20.27 1.54 20.50
C GLU A 295 20.40 1.18 21.98
N GLU A 296 19.36 1.42 22.79
CA GLU A 296 19.29 0.99 24.20
C GLU A 296 19.59 -0.50 24.36
N LEU A 297 19.10 -1.32 23.41
CA LEU A 297 19.29 -2.78 23.41
C LEU A 297 20.61 -3.23 22.77
N GLY A 298 21.45 -2.30 22.26
CA GLY A 298 22.78 -2.58 21.73
C GLY A 298 22.81 -3.11 20.29
N TYR A 299 21.73 -2.90 19.52
CA TYR A 299 21.59 -3.40 18.14
C TYR A 299 21.56 -2.30 17.07
N TYR A 300 21.80 -1.05 17.41
CA TYR A 300 21.74 0.10 16.48
C TYR A 300 22.64 -0.09 15.24
N ASP A 301 23.84 -0.63 15.41
CA ASP A 301 24.78 -0.84 14.28
C ASP A 301 24.28 -1.84 13.23
N TYR A 302 23.32 -2.68 13.59
CA TYR A 302 22.71 -3.64 12.67
C TYR A 302 21.54 -3.07 11.88
N LEU A 303 21.00 -1.90 12.26
CA LEU A 303 19.95 -1.23 11.47
C LEU A 303 20.45 -0.93 10.06
N ARG A 304 19.63 -1.22 9.06
CA ARG A 304 19.93 -0.96 7.66
C ARG A 304 20.08 0.53 7.39
N PHE A 305 19.18 1.32 7.91
CA PHE A 305 19.24 2.77 7.86
C PHE A 305 19.48 3.30 9.27
N LYS A 306 20.31 4.33 9.36
CA LYS A 306 20.59 5.02 10.62
C LYS A 306 19.60 6.15 10.83
N ARG A 307 19.58 6.71 12.04
CA ARG A 307 18.91 7.98 12.33
C ARG A 307 19.35 9.03 11.31
N ASP A 308 18.49 9.85 10.86
CA ASP A 308 18.76 10.89 9.85
C ASP A 308 19.09 10.39 8.42
N GLU A 309 19.11 9.10 8.18
CA GLU A 309 19.25 8.55 6.84
C GLU A 309 17.89 8.41 6.16
N GLU A 310 17.78 8.92 4.93
CA GLU A 310 16.62 8.63 4.08
C GLU A 310 16.63 7.15 3.67
N GLY A 311 15.52 6.46 3.90
CA GLY A 311 15.40 5.05 3.59
C GLY A 311 13.95 4.60 3.54
N GLY A 312 13.71 3.37 3.08
CA GLY A 312 12.41 2.72 3.13
C GLY A 312 12.11 2.25 4.56
N ASN A 313 11.69 3.17 5.43
CA ASN A 313 11.35 2.89 6.82
C ASN A 313 9.85 2.84 7.07
N GLY A 314 9.04 3.24 6.07
CA GLY A 314 7.59 3.20 6.12
C GLY A 314 6.92 4.22 5.21
N HIS A 315 5.60 4.10 5.11
CA HIS A 315 4.75 4.92 4.25
C HIS A 315 3.30 4.86 4.70
N HIS A 316 2.49 5.83 4.31
CA HIS A 316 1.04 5.70 4.41
C HIS A 316 0.53 4.63 3.43
N ILE A 317 -0.63 4.06 3.73
CA ILE A 317 -1.25 2.99 2.94
C ILE A 317 -2.76 3.17 2.87
N GLY A 318 -3.37 2.71 1.79
CA GLY A 318 -4.82 2.77 1.59
C GLY A 318 -5.24 2.14 0.28
N SER A 319 -5.76 2.94 -0.64
CA SER A 319 -6.10 2.51 -2.01
C SER A 319 -4.86 2.30 -2.89
N GLU A 320 -3.72 2.80 -2.46
CA GLU A 320 -2.39 2.47 -2.96
C GLU A 320 -1.60 1.81 -1.85
N VAL A 321 -0.65 0.94 -2.21
CA VAL A 321 0.29 0.37 -1.24
C VAL A 321 1.11 1.49 -0.62
N HIS A 322 1.72 2.32 -1.47
CA HIS A 322 2.54 3.44 -1.07
C HIS A 322 1.77 4.76 -1.25
N GLU A 323 1.12 5.24 -0.20
CA GLU A 323 0.56 6.59 -0.14
C GLU A 323 1.54 7.56 0.52
N VAL A 324 1.52 8.83 0.10
CA VAL A 324 2.38 9.87 0.69
C VAL A 324 1.79 10.42 1.99
N PRO A 325 2.66 10.92 2.92
CA PRO A 325 4.12 10.95 2.83
C PRO A 325 4.77 9.62 3.19
N PHE A 326 6.02 9.45 2.78
CA PHE A 326 6.89 8.38 3.27
C PHE A 326 7.46 8.74 4.64
N LEU A 327 7.79 7.72 5.43
CA LEU A 327 8.47 7.86 6.73
C LEU A 327 9.95 8.17 6.49
N ILE A 328 10.23 9.45 6.30
CA ILE A 328 11.57 10.00 6.13
C ILE A 328 11.83 11.09 7.17
N PRO A 329 13.10 11.28 7.58
CA PRO A 329 13.47 12.34 8.52
C PRO A 329 12.96 13.71 8.07
N GLY A 330 12.43 14.50 9.01
CA GLY A 330 11.95 15.86 8.73
C GLY A 330 10.55 15.95 8.09
N THR A 331 9.85 14.85 7.88
CA THR A 331 8.43 14.91 7.48
C THR A 331 7.59 15.56 8.58
N ASP A 332 7.09 16.74 8.30
CA ASP A 332 6.41 17.63 9.29
C ASP A 332 4.89 17.38 9.39
N LEU A 333 4.45 16.16 9.07
CA LEU A 333 3.06 15.75 9.20
C LEU A 333 2.77 15.34 10.64
N VAL A 334 1.84 16.02 11.30
CA VAL A 334 1.33 15.61 12.61
C VAL A 334 0.35 14.46 12.44
N LEU A 335 0.52 13.41 13.24
CA LEU A 335 -0.35 12.25 13.20
C LEU A 335 -1.74 12.56 13.76
N GLU A 336 -2.77 12.15 13.03
CA GLU A 336 -4.17 12.34 13.40
C GLU A 336 -4.92 11.00 13.44
N PRO A 337 -5.96 10.88 14.28
CA PRO A 337 -6.81 9.68 14.31
C PRO A 337 -7.37 9.34 12.93
N GLY A 338 -7.38 8.04 12.61
CA GLY A 338 -7.79 7.52 11.30
C GLY A 338 -6.66 7.40 10.28
N MET A 339 -5.47 7.92 10.56
CA MET A 339 -4.30 7.66 9.72
C MET A 339 -3.85 6.21 9.88
N ILE A 340 -3.53 5.55 8.74
CA ILE A 340 -2.94 4.21 8.71
C ILE A 340 -1.65 4.28 7.90
N PHE A 341 -0.59 3.71 8.46
CA PHE A 341 0.73 3.66 7.83
C PHE A 341 1.42 2.32 8.10
N CYS A 342 2.39 1.99 7.26
CA CYS A 342 3.31 0.88 7.47
C CYS A 342 4.60 1.42 8.10
N SER A 343 5.13 0.69 9.08
CA SER A 343 6.48 0.88 9.61
C SER A 343 7.26 -0.39 9.32
N GLU A 344 8.43 -0.24 8.67
CA GLU A 344 9.16 -1.37 8.08
C GLU A 344 10.67 -1.34 8.40
N PRO A 345 11.07 -1.26 9.69
CA PRO A 345 12.47 -1.25 10.05
C PRO A 345 13.15 -2.57 9.68
N LYS A 346 14.42 -2.46 9.34
CA LYS A 346 15.21 -3.55 8.76
C LYS A 346 16.56 -3.63 9.45
N MET A 347 17.07 -4.86 9.67
CA MET A 347 18.43 -5.10 10.15
C MET A 347 19.20 -5.96 9.20
N PHE A 348 20.52 -5.80 9.22
CA PHE A 348 21.45 -6.58 8.45
C PHE A 348 22.52 -7.20 9.34
N PHE A 349 22.64 -8.52 9.28
CA PHE A 349 23.65 -9.28 9.97
C PHE A 349 24.62 -9.89 8.98
N LYS A 350 25.88 -9.47 9.06
CA LYS A 350 26.93 -10.01 8.18
C LYS A 350 27.00 -11.54 8.34
N ASN A 351 26.93 -12.26 7.23
CA ASN A 351 26.92 -13.73 7.12
C ASN A 351 25.66 -14.45 7.63
N GLU A 352 24.68 -13.77 8.18
CA GLU A 352 23.40 -14.40 8.61
C GLU A 352 22.24 -13.98 7.71
N GLY A 353 22.21 -12.73 7.29
CA GLY A 353 21.22 -12.24 6.34
C GLY A 353 20.56 -10.93 6.74
N TYR A 354 19.43 -10.71 6.15
CA TYR A 354 18.58 -9.53 6.26
C TYR A 354 17.28 -9.91 6.98
N MET A 355 16.88 -9.08 7.93
CA MET A 355 15.60 -9.23 8.58
C MET A 355 14.75 -7.98 8.43
N ARG A 356 13.44 -8.18 8.41
CA ARG A 356 12.40 -7.16 8.35
C ARG A 356 11.35 -7.46 9.40
N VAL A 357 10.85 -6.42 9.98
CA VAL A 357 9.56 -6.34 10.65
C VAL A 357 8.77 -5.26 9.95
N GLU A 358 7.52 -5.54 9.62
CA GLU A 358 6.66 -4.55 9.00
C GLU A 358 5.23 -4.73 9.50
N ASP A 359 4.71 -3.68 10.07
CA ASP A 359 3.37 -3.65 10.64
C ASP A 359 2.54 -2.52 10.03
N MET A 360 1.26 -2.81 9.77
CA MET A 360 0.25 -1.78 9.55
C MET A 360 -0.20 -1.22 10.89
N ILE A 361 -0.16 0.09 11.04
CA ILE A 361 -0.44 0.80 12.29
C ILE A 361 -1.55 1.82 12.07
N LEU A 362 -2.57 1.79 12.95
CA LEU A 362 -3.66 2.75 12.99
C LEU A 362 -3.44 3.76 14.11
N VAL A 363 -3.50 5.03 13.79
CA VAL A 363 -3.60 6.10 14.78
C VAL A 363 -5.03 6.20 15.28
N THR A 364 -5.23 6.13 16.60
CA THR A 364 -6.52 6.22 17.29
C THR A 364 -6.66 7.55 18.04
N GLU A 365 -7.80 7.84 18.64
CA GLU A 365 -8.00 9.03 19.47
C GLU A 365 -7.05 9.09 20.69
N ASN A 366 -6.57 7.96 21.18
CA ASN A 366 -5.81 7.87 22.44
C ASN A 366 -4.36 7.41 22.25
N GLY A 367 -3.89 7.18 21.03
CA GLY A 367 -2.56 6.65 20.73
C GLY A 367 -2.52 5.96 19.38
N ALA A 368 -1.89 4.79 19.30
CA ALA A 368 -1.87 3.99 18.08
C ALA A 368 -1.98 2.49 18.41
N GLU A 369 -2.34 1.68 17.43
CA GLU A 369 -2.45 0.24 17.56
C GLU A 369 -2.02 -0.47 16.28
N PHE A 370 -1.51 -1.67 16.45
CA PHE A 370 -1.21 -2.55 15.33
C PHE A 370 -2.49 -3.14 14.72
N LEU A 371 -2.59 -3.12 13.41
CA LEU A 371 -3.62 -3.87 12.69
C LEU A 371 -3.21 -5.31 12.43
N THR A 372 -1.90 -5.55 12.27
CA THR A 372 -1.27 -6.86 12.14
C THR A 372 -1.10 -7.51 13.51
N ASN A 373 -1.32 -8.82 13.59
CA ASN A 373 -1.30 -9.57 14.84
C ASN A 373 -0.54 -10.90 14.73
N PHE A 374 0.47 -10.97 13.89
CA PHE A 374 1.38 -12.12 13.81
C PHE A 374 2.27 -12.18 15.08
N PRO A 375 2.72 -13.38 15.51
CA PRO A 375 3.60 -13.49 16.67
C PRO A 375 4.79 -12.54 16.62
N ARG A 376 5.06 -11.87 17.76
CA ARG A 376 6.15 -10.88 17.85
C ARG A 376 7.50 -11.48 18.16
N ASP A 377 7.54 -12.69 18.72
CA ASP A 377 8.77 -13.46 18.84
C ASP A 377 9.19 -13.97 17.45
N LEU A 378 10.51 -14.15 17.26
CA LEU A 378 11.00 -14.75 16.02
C LEU A 378 10.35 -16.14 15.85
N PHE A 379 9.55 -16.29 14.79
CA PHE A 379 8.87 -17.54 14.52
C PHE A 379 9.86 -18.57 13.97
N GLU A 380 10.16 -19.58 14.77
CA GLU A 380 11.01 -20.69 14.38
C GLU A 380 10.15 -21.84 13.83
N ILE A 381 10.40 -22.22 12.57
CA ILE A 381 9.71 -23.32 11.91
C ILE A 381 10.45 -24.61 12.23
N ASP A 382 9.80 -25.52 12.93
CA ASP A 382 10.38 -26.81 13.32
C ASP A 382 10.51 -27.74 12.10
N PHE A 383 11.75 -27.94 11.68
CA PHE A 383 12.12 -28.80 10.58
C PHE A 383 11.67 -30.26 10.75
N SER A 384 11.66 -30.78 11.99
CA SER A 384 11.35 -32.19 12.26
C SER A 384 9.86 -32.52 12.16
N LYS A 385 8.99 -31.55 12.20
CA LYS A 385 7.53 -31.74 12.12
C LYS A 385 6.97 -31.70 10.72
N ASN A 386 7.79 -31.35 9.73
CA ASN A 386 7.39 -31.20 8.32
C ASN A 386 7.97 -32.29 7.41
N LEU A 387 8.49 -33.39 7.99
CA LEU A 387 8.97 -34.57 7.28
C LEU A 387 7.85 -35.60 7.05
#